data_f8ba88007d7200d5c96897f03e739ad8
#
_entry.id   f8ba88007d7200d5c96897f03e739ad8
#
_cell.length_a   1.000
_cell.length_b   1.000
_cell.length_c   1.000
_cell.angle_alpha   90.00
_cell.angle_beta   90.00
_cell.angle_gamma   90.00
#
_symmetry.space_group_name_H-M   'P 1'
#
loop_
_entity.id
_entity.type
_entity.pdbx_description
1 polymer ?
#
loop_
_entity_poly.entity_id
_entity_poly.type
_entity_poly.pdbx_seq_one_letter_code
_entity_poly.pdbx_strand_id
1 'polypeptide(L)'
;MKSLFKPITINKIELPNRIAMAPMTRMMSPEGIPGENVKEYYQRRAAGEVGLIITEGVEVSHPSSSGYPNVPGFQDKADEGWKNIIDAVQSEGSKIFPQLWHVGAMRKEGMAPDPKVPGYTPSGLVNTNKEAAHAMTAEDVEMLIECFVKDIIKIKDLGFDGVELHGAHGYLIDNFFWEGTNQRDDNYGGEIDKRTRFACEIIRRARKKIGRDFPIAIRFSQWKQQDYEAKIAHTPEELEKFLMPLVEAGVDVFHASNRRYWEPEFEGSNLNLAGWTKKISGLPTITVGSVGLKSDFIGLYAGEDAVESAPIDELINRLDAEEFDMVAVGRALLSDPEWVKKVREERYDEIIPFESKFAQSVYY
;
A
#
# COMPACT_ATOMS: atom_id res chain seq x y z
N MET A 1 -23.03 -7.82 16.16
CA MET A 1 -22.34 -7.83 14.84
C MET A 1 -20.90 -7.48 15.12
N LYS A 2 -19.96 -8.25 14.60
CA LYS A 2 -18.52 -7.97 14.77
C LYS A 2 -18.21 -6.60 14.19
N SER A 3 -17.38 -5.81 14.86
CA SER A 3 -17.02 -4.44 14.44
C SER A 3 -16.41 -4.39 13.02
N LEU A 4 -15.78 -5.46 12.56
CA LEU A 4 -15.32 -5.60 11.18
C LEU A 4 -16.40 -5.30 10.12
N PHE A 5 -17.67 -5.61 10.41
CA PHE A 5 -18.79 -5.49 9.46
C PHE A 5 -19.62 -4.22 9.68
N LYS A 6 -19.18 -3.31 10.56
CA LYS A 6 -19.77 -1.99 10.67
C LYS A 6 -19.26 -1.09 9.55
N PRO A 7 -20.12 -0.30 8.90
CA PRO A 7 -19.67 0.67 7.92
C PRO A 7 -18.72 1.69 8.55
N ILE A 8 -17.87 2.28 7.72
CA ILE A 8 -16.97 3.37 8.09
C ILE A 8 -16.91 4.41 6.98
N THR A 9 -16.81 5.67 7.35
CA THR A 9 -16.61 6.77 6.41
C THR A 9 -15.16 7.21 6.42
N ILE A 10 -14.52 7.23 5.25
CA ILE A 10 -13.20 7.82 5.02
C ILE A 10 -13.41 9.05 4.14
N ASN A 11 -13.08 10.23 4.67
CA ASN A 11 -13.37 11.48 4.00
C ASN A 11 -14.88 11.55 3.65
N LYS A 12 -15.27 11.52 2.37
CA LYS A 12 -16.67 11.54 1.92
C LYS A 12 -17.16 10.20 1.35
N ILE A 13 -16.35 9.17 1.38
CA ILE A 13 -16.79 7.85 0.92
C ILE A 13 -17.19 6.98 2.10
N GLU A 14 -18.32 6.29 1.94
CA GLU A 14 -18.78 5.27 2.86
C GLU A 14 -18.33 3.89 2.38
N LEU A 15 -17.69 3.14 3.27
CA LEU A 15 -17.32 1.75 3.07
C LEU A 15 -18.32 0.85 3.79
N PRO A 16 -18.79 -0.24 3.17
CA PRO A 16 -19.83 -1.10 3.77
C PRO A 16 -19.34 -1.88 5.00
N ASN A 17 -18.04 -2.03 5.14
CA ASN A 17 -17.38 -2.68 6.27
C ASN A 17 -15.94 -2.16 6.43
N ARG A 18 -15.23 -2.68 7.43
CA ARG A 18 -13.86 -2.26 7.80
C ARG A 18 -12.76 -3.17 7.24
N ILE A 19 -13.06 -3.93 6.19
CA ILE A 19 -12.11 -4.87 5.58
C ILE A 19 -11.66 -4.34 4.23
N ALA A 20 -10.34 -4.16 4.10
CA ALA A 20 -9.69 -3.83 2.84
C ALA A 20 -8.95 -5.06 2.27
N MET A 21 -8.89 -5.18 0.95
CA MET A 21 -7.92 -6.04 0.30
C MET A 21 -6.57 -5.34 0.26
N ALA A 22 -5.53 -5.96 0.81
CA ALA A 22 -4.18 -5.42 0.76
C ALA A 22 -3.62 -5.47 -0.67
N PRO A 23 -2.82 -4.47 -1.09
CA PRO A 23 -2.17 -4.47 -2.40
C PRO A 23 -1.18 -5.64 -2.53
N MET A 24 -1.31 -6.40 -3.61
CA MET A 24 -0.48 -7.56 -3.92
C MET A 24 -0.16 -7.59 -5.41
N THR A 25 1.10 -7.51 -5.77
CA THR A 25 1.58 -7.54 -7.16
C THR A 25 1.16 -8.83 -7.86
N ARG A 26 0.47 -8.72 -9.02
CA ARG A 26 -0.02 -9.86 -9.80
C ARG A 26 0.77 -10.08 -11.08
N MET A 27 1.28 -8.99 -11.70
CA MET A 27 2.01 -9.03 -12.98
C MET A 27 1.21 -9.68 -14.11
N MET A 28 -0.08 -9.40 -14.19
CA MET A 28 -1.00 -9.99 -15.17
C MET A 28 -1.59 -8.97 -16.15
N SER A 29 -0.91 -7.82 -16.31
CA SER A 29 -1.29 -6.71 -17.19
C SER A 29 -0.25 -6.52 -18.31
N PRO A 30 -0.27 -7.34 -19.37
CA PRO A 30 0.68 -7.21 -20.47
C PRO A 30 0.70 -5.78 -21.03
N GLU A 31 1.89 -5.26 -21.30
CA GLU A 31 2.11 -3.89 -21.76
C GLU A 31 1.54 -2.80 -20.83
N GLY A 32 1.32 -3.12 -19.56
CA GLY A 32 0.72 -2.22 -18.57
C GLY A 32 -0.80 -2.07 -18.68
N ILE A 33 -1.47 -2.91 -19.47
CA ILE A 33 -2.92 -2.85 -19.71
C ILE A 33 -3.62 -3.93 -18.88
N PRO A 34 -4.40 -3.57 -17.87
CA PRO A 34 -5.18 -4.55 -17.13
C PRO A 34 -6.34 -5.05 -17.99
N GLY A 35 -6.44 -6.37 -18.12
CA GLY A 35 -7.42 -7.06 -18.96
C GLY A 35 -8.59 -7.67 -18.17
N GLU A 36 -9.38 -8.48 -18.87
CA GLU A 36 -10.55 -9.16 -18.33
C GLU A 36 -10.22 -10.04 -17.11
N ASN A 37 -9.10 -10.75 -17.16
CA ASN A 37 -8.61 -11.58 -16.06
C ASN A 37 -8.36 -10.79 -14.76
N VAL A 38 -7.83 -9.57 -14.88
CA VAL A 38 -7.60 -8.67 -13.73
C VAL A 38 -8.91 -8.11 -13.22
N LYS A 39 -9.86 -7.78 -14.14
CA LYS A 39 -11.21 -7.35 -13.78
C LYS A 39 -11.92 -8.44 -12.96
N GLU A 40 -11.99 -9.66 -13.46
CA GLU A 40 -12.61 -10.78 -12.76
C GLU A 40 -11.95 -11.06 -11.40
N TYR A 41 -10.64 -10.91 -11.30
CA TYR A 41 -9.89 -11.08 -10.06
C TYR A 41 -10.38 -10.11 -8.98
N TYR A 42 -10.51 -8.81 -9.27
CA TYR A 42 -11.01 -7.83 -8.31
C TYR A 42 -12.50 -7.96 -8.08
N GLN A 43 -13.29 -8.22 -9.13
CA GLN A 43 -14.73 -8.40 -9.01
C GLN A 43 -15.11 -9.56 -8.09
N ARG A 44 -14.41 -10.70 -8.15
CA ARG A 44 -14.67 -11.83 -7.24
C ARG A 44 -14.50 -11.45 -5.76
N ARG A 45 -13.51 -10.62 -5.44
CA ARG A 45 -13.28 -10.15 -4.06
C ARG A 45 -14.33 -9.12 -3.63
N ALA A 46 -14.77 -8.29 -4.55
CA ALA A 46 -15.89 -7.37 -4.32
C ALA A 46 -17.20 -8.13 -4.07
N ALA A 47 -17.53 -9.11 -4.91
CA ALA A 47 -18.68 -10.03 -4.72
C ALA A 47 -18.55 -10.86 -3.43
N GLY A 48 -17.33 -11.11 -2.97
CA GLY A 48 -17.00 -11.72 -1.67
C GLY A 48 -17.09 -10.76 -0.49
N GLU A 49 -17.64 -9.55 -0.69
CA GLU A 49 -17.95 -8.53 0.33
C GLU A 49 -16.73 -7.79 0.90
N VAL A 50 -15.60 -7.71 0.19
CA VAL A 50 -14.52 -6.81 0.57
C VAL A 50 -14.99 -5.36 0.49
N GLY A 51 -14.85 -4.58 1.55
CA GLY A 51 -15.35 -3.19 1.59
C GLY A 51 -14.53 -2.21 0.76
N LEU A 52 -13.21 -2.37 0.77
CA LEU A 52 -12.26 -1.57 0.00
C LEU A 52 -11.26 -2.47 -0.72
N ILE A 53 -11.13 -2.33 -2.02
CA ILE A 53 -10.07 -2.97 -2.79
C ILE A 53 -8.94 -1.97 -3.00
N ILE A 54 -7.74 -2.27 -2.47
CA ILE A 54 -6.52 -1.59 -2.86
C ILE A 54 -5.84 -2.46 -3.90
N THR A 55 -5.67 -1.93 -5.12
CA THR A 55 -5.13 -2.73 -6.23
C THR A 55 -3.68 -3.13 -5.99
N GLU A 56 -3.16 -4.03 -6.81
CA GLU A 56 -1.70 -4.19 -6.94
C GLU A 56 -1.03 -2.84 -7.21
N GLY A 57 0.30 -2.78 -6.98
CA GLY A 57 1.07 -1.59 -7.32
C GLY A 57 0.91 -1.24 -8.80
N VAL A 58 0.51 0.00 -9.08
CA VAL A 58 0.38 0.58 -10.42
C VAL A 58 1.53 1.54 -10.63
N GLU A 59 2.29 1.34 -11.70
CA GLU A 59 3.48 2.13 -11.94
C GLU A 59 3.17 3.60 -12.24
N VAL A 60 3.92 4.49 -11.59
CA VAL A 60 3.89 5.93 -11.89
C VAL A 60 4.38 6.15 -13.32
N SER A 61 3.82 7.13 -14.01
CA SER A 61 4.12 7.44 -15.42
C SER A 61 5.53 8.01 -15.62
N HIS A 62 6.56 7.21 -15.26
CA HIS A 62 7.97 7.51 -15.46
C HIS A 62 8.77 6.23 -15.77
N PRO A 63 9.77 6.25 -16.69
CA PRO A 63 10.51 5.05 -17.10
C PRO A 63 11.24 4.30 -15.97
N SER A 64 11.62 4.99 -14.88
CA SER A 64 12.29 4.36 -13.72
C SER A 64 11.33 3.77 -12.70
N SER A 65 10.01 3.92 -12.88
CA SER A 65 9.02 3.54 -11.86
C SER A 65 8.85 2.04 -11.71
N SER A 66 9.05 1.27 -12.78
CA SER A 66 8.85 -0.19 -12.78
C SER A 66 10.18 -0.95 -12.89
N GLY A 67 10.17 -2.15 -12.36
CA GLY A 67 11.25 -3.13 -12.51
C GLY A 67 10.67 -4.53 -12.74
N TYR A 68 9.37 -4.64 -12.90
CA TYR A 68 8.65 -5.91 -13.04
C TYR A 68 7.85 -5.95 -14.34
N PRO A 69 7.82 -7.10 -15.05
CA PRO A 69 7.03 -7.23 -16.26
C PRO A 69 5.53 -7.24 -15.93
N ASN A 70 4.72 -6.78 -16.87
CA ASN A 70 3.26 -6.89 -16.81
C ASN A 70 2.61 -6.26 -15.55
N VAL A 71 3.24 -5.25 -14.95
CA VAL A 71 2.63 -4.41 -13.91
C VAL A 71 1.74 -3.38 -14.61
N PRO A 72 0.53 -3.11 -14.12
CA PRO A 72 -0.35 -2.13 -14.74
C PRO A 72 0.16 -0.70 -14.61
N GLY A 73 -0.22 0.16 -15.55
CA GLY A 73 0.09 1.59 -15.56
C GLY A 73 -1.12 2.45 -15.92
N PHE A 74 -0.90 3.76 -16.00
CA PHE A 74 -1.93 4.75 -16.35
C PHE A 74 -1.72 5.36 -17.74
N GLN A 75 -1.11 4.63 -18.69
CA GLN A 75 -1.06 5.06 -20.09
C GLN A 75 -2.49 5.09 -20.66
N ASP A 76 -2.76 5.99 -21.61
CA ASP A 76 -4.12 6.17 -22.18
C ASP A 76 -4.72 4.87 -22.74
N LYS A 77 -3.87 3.97 -23.25
CA LYS A 77 -4.29 2.64 -23.74
C LYS A 77 -4.83 1.72 -22.63
N ALA A 78 -4.57 2.02 -21.36
CA ALA A 78 -5.05 1.25 -20.21
C ALA A 78 -6.40 1.76 -19.65
N ASP A 79 -6.90 2.91 -20.13
CA ASP A 79 -8.06 3.58 -19.57
C ASP A 79 -9.33 2.72 -19.62
N GLU A 80 -9.57 2.04 -20.76
CA GLU A 80 -10.73 1.15 -20.91
C GLU A 80 -10.67 -0.03 -19.93
N GLY A 81 -9.49 -0.65 -19.80
CA GLY A 81 -9.29 -1.74 -18.84
C GLY A 81 -9.56 -1.31 -17.41
N TRP A 82 -9.06 -0.14 -17.02
CA TRP A 82 -9.33 0.41 -15.68
C TRP A 82 -10.81 0.75 -15.46
N LYS A 83 -11.50 1.37 -16.43
CA LYS A 83 -12.94 1.66 -16.32
C LYS A 83 -13.75 0.40 -16.12
N ASN A 84 -13.45 -0.67 -16.89
CA ASN A 84 -14.12 -1.95 -16.74
C ASN A 84 -13.91 -2.57 -15.34
N ILE A 85 -12.71 -2.41 -14.76
CA ILE A 85 -12.41 -2.86 -13.39
C ILE A 85 -13.18 -2.05 -12.37
N ILE A 86 -13.16 -0.72 -12.48
CA ILE A 86 -13.86 0.19 -11.57
C ILE A 86 -15.36 -0.12 -11.54
N ASP A 87 -15.99 -0.19 -12.71
CA ASP A 87 -17.41 -0.49 -12.86
C ASP A 87 -17.77 -1.86 -12.26
N ALA A 88 -16.96 -2.88 -12.51
CA ALA A 88 -17.17 -4.22 -11.98
C ALA A 88 -17.09 -4.26 -10.44
N VAL A 89 -16.10 -3.60 -9.85
CA VAL A 89 -15.93 -3.55 -8.39
C VAL A 89 -17.01 -2.72 -7.72
N GLN A 90 -17.34 -1.54 -8.28
CA GLN A 90 -18.34 -0.64 -7.73
C GLN A 90 -19.77 -1.22 -7.85
N SER A 91 -20.06 -2.00 -8.91
CA SER A 91 -21.36 -2.68 -9.07
C SER A 91 -21.64 -3.71 -7.98
N GLU A 92 -20.61 -4.29 -7.36
CA GLU A 92 -20.72 -5.19 -6.21
C GLU A 92 -20.81 -4.44 -4.85
N GLY A 93 -20.80 -3.09 -4.86
CA GLY A 93 -20.89 -2.26 -3.65
C GLY A 93 -19.56 -2.00 -2.93
N SER A 94 -18.45 -2.47 -3.46
CA SER A 94 -17.10 -2.21 -2.94
C SER A 94 -16.54 -0.88 -3.45
N LYS A 95 -15.54 -0.33 -2.73
CA LYS A 95 -14.76 0.81 -3.17
C LYS A 95 -13.39 0.36 -3.67
N ILE A 96 -12.76 1.15 -4.58
CA ILE A 96 -11.50 0.77 -5.18
C ILE A 96 -10.51 1.95 -5.21
N PHE A 97 -9.30 1.72 -4.68
CA PHE A 97 -8.15 2.63 -4.71
C PHE A 97 -7.01 1.95 -5.46
N PRO A 98 -6.42 2.56 -6.49
CA PRO A 98 -5.17 2.06 -7.02
C PRO A 98 -4.02 2.45 -6.10
N GLN A 99 -3.02 1.58 -5.97
CA GLN A 99 -1.79 1.89 -5.23
C GLN A 99 -0.74 2.43 -6.21
N LEU A 100 -0.45 3.74 -6.17
CA LEU A 100 0.64 4.35 -6.94
C LEU A 100 2.00 3.89 -6.43
N TRP A 101 2.80 3.32 -7.31
CA TRP A 101 4.04 2.65 -6.98
C TRP A 101 5.19 3.07 -7.89
N HIS A 102 6.32 3.39 -7.28
CA HIS A 102 7.60 3.59 -7.94
C HIS A 102 8.65 2.77 -7.20
N VAL A 103 9.25 1.80 -7.88
CA VAL A 103 10.11 0.78 -7.23
C VAL A 103 11.41 1.33 -6.62
N GLY A 104 11.85 2.53 -6.98
CA GLY A 104 12.99 3.19 -6.37
C GLY A 104 14.26 2.33 -6.38
N ALA A 105 14.81 2.11 -5.20
CA ALA A 105 16.02 1.30 -4.97
C ALA A 105 15.94 -0.16 -5.45
N MET A 106 14.73 -0.68 -5.65
CA MET A 106 14.53 -2.07 -6.09
C MET A 106 14.77 -2.27 -7.58
N ARG A 107 14.75 -1.18 -8.38
CA ARG A 107 15.11 -1.25 -9.80
C ARG A 107 16.62 -1.39 -9.96
N LYS A 108 17.01 -2.40 -10.72
CA LYS A 108 18.42 -2.66 -11.08
C LYS A 108 18.61 -2.39 -12.57
N GLU A 109 19.82 -2.03 -12.96
CA GLU A 109 20.24 -1.97 -14.35
C GLU A 109 19.93 -3.32 -15.04
N GLY A 110 19.48 -3.26 -16.29
CA GLY A 110 19.06 -4.45 -17.05
C GLY A 110 17.60 -4.86 -16.89
N MET A 111 16.85 -4.24 -15.96
CA MET A 111 15.43 -4.56 -15.77
C MET A 111 14.52 -3.93 -16.84
N ALA A 112 13.44 -4.63 -17.18
CA ALA A 112 12.37 -4.11 -18.02
C ALA A 112 11.69 -2.87 -17.36
N PRO A 113 10.97 -2.01 -18.07
CA PRO A 113 10.77 -2.02 -19.52
C PRO A 113 11.97 -1.51 -20.33
N ASP A 114 12.79 -0.62 -19.79
CA ASP A 114 14.00 -0.10 -20.45
C ASP A 114 15.25 -0.46 -19.61
N PRO A 115 16.07 -1.43 -20.07
CA PRO A 115 17.25 -1.88 -19.33
C PRO A 115 18.34 -0.82 -19.15
N LYS A 116 18.27 0.31 -19.85
CA LYS A 116 19.23 1.41 -19.74
C LYS A 116 18.86 2.41 -18.63
N VAL A 117 17.61 2.38 -18.16
CA VAL A 117 17.16 3.29 -17.11
C VAL A 117 17.52 2.73 -15.74
N PRO A 118 18.33 3.43 -14.92
CA PRO A 118 18.68 2.98 -13.58
C PRO A 118 17.51 3.10 -12.60
N GLY A 119 17.67 2.52 -11.41
CA GLY A 119 16.82 2.86 -10.27
C GLY A 119 17.09 4.29 -9.80
N TYR A 120 16.07 4.99 -9.32
CA TYR A 120 16.16 6.34 -8.79
C TYR A 120 16.01 6.29 -7.27
N THR A 121 16.92 6.93 -6.54
CA THR A 121 16.83 7.08 -5.08
C THR A 121 17.28 8.47 -4.65
N PRO A 122 16.92 8.94 -3.45
CA PRO A 122 17.30 10.27 -3.00
C PRO A 122 18.79 10.58 -3.10
N SER A 123 19.65 9.60 -2.83
CA SER A 123 21.11 9.78 -2.71
C SER A 123 21.95 8.75 -3.49
N GLY A 124 21.34 8.00 -4.44
CA GLY A 124 22.03 6.92 -5.15
C GLY A 124 22.14 5.61 -4.37
N LEU A 125 21.74 5.62 -3.09
CA LEU A 125 21.83 4.47 -2.19
C LEU A 125 20.64 3.52 -2.37
N VAL A 126 20.91 2.22 -2.51
CA VAL A 126 19.88 1.16 -2.55
C VAL A 126 19.72 0.45 -1.20
N ASN A 127 20.68 0.62 -0.32
CA ASN A 127 20.72 0.18 1.06
C ASN A 127 21.73 1.06 1.80
N THR A 128 21.79 0.99 3.12
CA THR A 128 22.83 1.65 3.91
C THR A 128 24.22 1.31 3.36
N ASN A 129 25.00 2.33 2.98
CA ASN A 129 26.35 2.21 2.42
C ASN A 129 26.48 1.47 1.06
N LYS A 130 25.40 1.30 0.29
CA LYS A 130 25.47 0.67 -1.04
C LYS A 130 24.93 1.60 -2.12
N GLU A 131 25.84 2.23 -2.87
CA GLU A 131 25.51 2.98 -4.10
C GLU A 131 25.28 1.99 -5.25
N ALA A 132 24.12 2.04 -5.88
CA ALA A 132 23.78 1.25 -7.06
C ALA A 132 22.56 1.81 -7.83
N ALA A 133 22.22 3.08 -7.58
CA ALA A 133 21.12 3.76 -8.23
C ALA A 133 21.53 5.19 -8.66
N HIS A 134 20.71 5.83 -9.49
CA HIS A 134 20.86 7.24 -9.81
C HIS A 134 20.49 8.11 -8.59
N ALA A 135 21.44 8.93 -8.14
CA ALA A 135 21.21 9.94 -7.12
C ALA A 135 20.37 11.07 -7.72
N MET A 136 19.15 11.24 -7.24
CA MET A 136 18.21 12.23 -7.78
C MET A 136 18.71 13.65 -7.63
N THR A 137 18.76 14.41 -8.73
CA THR A 137 18.94 15.86 -8.71
C THR A 137 17.69 16.58 -8.20
N ALA A 138 17.73 17.88 -8.00
CA ALA A 138 16.57 18.67 -7.65
C ALA A 138 15.50 18.62 -8.77
N GLU A 139 15.95 18.62 -10.03
CA GLU A 139 15.10 18.50 -11.21
C GLU A 139 14.40 17.13 -11.28
N ASP A 140 15.09 16.04 -10.95
CA ASP A 140 14.51 14.70 -10.88
C ASP A 140 13.43 14.61 -9.79
N VAL A 141 13.68 15.20 -8.62
CA VAL A 141 12.70 15.25 -7.53
C VAL A 141 11.44 16.01 -7.99
N GLU A 142 11.61 17.16 -8.60
CA GLU A 142 10.49 17.97 -9.12
C GLU A 142 9.71 17.23 -10.21
N MET A 143 10.40 16.64 -11.16
CA MET A 143 9.80 15.87 -12.26
C MET A 143 8.98 14.68 -11.72
N LEU A 144 9.51 13.92 -10.76
CA LEU A 144 8.80 12.77 -10.19
C LEU A 144 7.59 13.21 -9.35
N ILE A 145 7.68 14.33 -8.60
CA ILE A 145 6.51 14.89 -7.92
C ILE A 145 5.39 15.18 -8.94
N GLU A 146 5.72 15.82 -10.08
CA GLU A 146 4.72 16.11 -11.12
C GLU A 146 4.16 14.84 -11.78
N CYS A 147 4.97 13.77 -11.95
CA CYS A 147 4.48 12.48 -12.44
C CYS A 147 3.41 11.89 -11.49
N PHE A 148 3.70 11.84 -10.20
CA PHE A 148 2.71 11.39 -9.21
C PHE A 148 1.43 12.24 -9.21
N VAL A 149 1.57 13.56 -9.27
CA VAL A 149 0.42 14.48 -9.28
C VAL A 149 -0.44 14.28 -10.53
N LYS A 150 0.18 14.13 -11.70
CA LYS A 150 -0.51 13.84 -12.97
C LYS A 150 -1.31 12.53 -12.88
N ASP A 151 -0.69 11.49 -12.34
CA ASP A 151 -1.36 10.19 -12.22
C ASP A 151 -2.51 10.24 -11.19
N ILE A 152 -2.37 10.96 -10.06
CA ILE A 152 -3.47 11.15 -9.10
C ILE A 152 -4.66 11.87 -9.76
N ILE A 153 -4.42 12.88 -10.61
CA ILE A 153 -5.49 13.56 -11.36
C ILE A 153 -6.19 12.55 -12.28
N LYS A 154 -5.40 11.78 -13.05
CA LYS A 154 -5.93 10.77 -13.98
C LYS A 154 -6.74 9.69 -13.25
N ILE A 155 -6.28 9.22 -12.09
CA ILE A 155 -6.99 8.27 -11.23
C ILE A 155 -8.37 8.79 -10.86
N LYS A 156 -8.47 10.03 -10.42
CA LYS A 156 -9.75 10.66 -10.11
C LYS A 156 -10.64 10.76 -11.35
N ASP A 157 -10.10 11.17 -12.49
CA ASP A 157 -10.85 11.34 -13.74
C ASP A 157 -11.35 10.01 -14.32
N LEU A 158 -10.65 8.89 -14.05
CA LEU A 158 -11.09 7.55 -14.41
C LEU A 158 -12.27 7.04 -13.56
N GLY A 159 -12.53 7.65 -12.39
CA GLY A 159 -13.66 7.28 -11.54
C GLY A 159 -13.32 6.38 -10.36
N PHE A 160 -12.05 6.23 -10.00
CA PHE A 160 -11.66 5.56 -8.74
C PHE A 160 -12.20 6.32 -7.53
N ASP A 161 -12.45 5.61 -6.43
CA ASP A 161 -12.99 6.18 -5.18
C ASP A 161 -11.93 6.89 -4.34
N GLY A 162 -10.64 6.70 -4.62
CA GLY A 162 -9.50 7.31 -3.93
C GLY A 162 -8.19 6.79 -4.50
N VAL A 163 -7.07 7.09 -3.83
CA VAL A 163 -5.73 6.63 -4.22
C VAL A 163 -4.91 6.29 -2.98
N GLU A 164 -4.06 5.27 -3.07
CA GLU A 164 -3.03 4.98 -2.06
C GLU A 164 -1.64 5.25 -2.62
N LEU A 165 -0.80 5.99 -1.87
CA LEU A 165 0.61 6.19 -2.17
C LEU A 165 1.42 5.07 -1.51
N HIS A 166 2.25 4.38 -2.28
CA HIS A 166 3.14 3.34 -1.75
C HIS A 166 4.41 3.95 -1.15
N GLY A 167 4.35 4.30 0.13
CA GLY A 167 5.46 4.86 0.92
C GLY A 167 6.08 3.87 1.90
N ALA A 168 6.18 2.59 1.52
CA ALA A 168 6.63 1.50 2.38
C ALA A 168 7.66 0.60 1.69
N HIS A 169 8.27 -0.33 2.46
CA HIS A 169 9.01 -1.50 2.01
C HIS A 169 10.30 -1.21 1.23
N GLY A 170 10.87 -0.02 1.35
CA GLY A 170 12.11 0.38 0.66
C GLY A 170 11.91 0.78 -0.80
N TYR A 171 10.70 1.15 -1.21
CA TYR A 171 10.40 1.74 -2.52
C TYR A 171 10.64 3.26 -2.51
N LEU A 172 10.42 3.98 -3.62
CA LEU A 172 10.91 5.34 -3.78
C LEU A 172 10.49 6.30 -2.66
N ILE A 173 9.20 6.40 -2.34
CA ILE A 173 8.73 7.32 -1.29
C ILE A 173 9.35 6.94 0.06
N ASP A 174 9.43 5.63 0.36
CA ASP A 174 10.08 5.11 1.55
C ASP A 174 11.60 5.33 1.55
N ASN A 175 12.26 5.33 0.37
CA ASN A 175 13.68 5.70 0.28
C ASN A 175 13.92 7.16 0.73
N PHE A 176 12.95 8.05 0.53
CA PHE A 176 13.04 9.40 1.11
C PHE A 176 12.84 9.39 2.63
N PHE A 177 11.93 8.54 3.15
CA PHE A 177 11.66 8.46 4.59
C PHE A 177 12.82 7.88 5.38
N TRP A 178 13.48 6.86 4.81
CA TRP A 178 14.52 6.10 5.50
C TRP A 178 15.88 6.79 5.40
N GLU A 179 16.46 7.10 6.56
CA GLU A 179 17.80 7.69 6.67
C GLU A 179 18.88 6.85 5.98
N GLY A 180 18.75 5.51 6.01
CA GLY A 180 19.69 4.59 5.36
C GLY A 180 19.85 4.77 3.85
N THR A 181 18.88 5.38 3.17
CA THR A 181 18.92 5.66 1.73
C THR A 181 18.80 7.14 1.40
N ASN A 182 18.44 8.00 2.36
CA ASN A 182 18.32 9.44 2.18
C ASN A 182 19.41 10.20 2.95
N GLN A 183 20.52 10.45 2.27
CA GLN A 183 21.68 11.21 2.76
C GLN A 183 21.76 12.61 2.10
N ARG A 184 20.59 13.16 1.68
CA ARG A 184 20.52 14.50 1.09
C ARG A 184 20.75 15.57 2.14
N ASP A 185 21.42 16.65 1.72
CA ASP A 185 21.69 17.84 2.53
C ASP A 185 20.76 19.03 2.19
N ASP A 186 19.82 18.81 1.25
CA ASP A 186 18.81 19.80 0.88
C ASP A 186 17.50 19.66 1.70
N ASN A 187 16.46 20.35 1.25
CA ASN A 187 15.16 20.36 1.92
C ASN A 187 14.40 19.01 1.92
N TYR A 188 14.92 17.97 1.27
CA TYR A 188 14.31 16.63 1.18
C TYR A 188 15.06 15.59 2.02
N GLY A 189 16.11 15.97 2.75
CA GLY A 189 16.94 15.11 3.59
C GLY A 189 17.17 15.66 5.00
N GLY A 190 17.96 14.96 5.80
CA GLY A 190 18.27 15.33 7.18
C GLY A 190 17.22 14.88 8.19
N GLU A 191 16.64 15.79 8.97
CA GLU A 191 15.66 15.49 10.01
C GLU A 191 14.42 14.74 9.48
N ILE A 192 13.79 13.95 10.34
CA ILE A 192 12.72 13.03 9.97
C ILE A 192 11.52 13.73 9.31
N ASP A 193 11.18 14.94 9.77
CA ASP A 193 10.12 15.78 9.20
C ASP A 193 10.46 16.24 7.77
N LYS A 194 11.72 16.59 7.51
CA LYS A 194 12.19 16.98 6.17
C LYS A 194 12.19 15.79 5.20
N ARG A 195 12.53 14.59 5.68
CA ARG A 195 12.48 13.38 4.86
C ARG A 195 11.06 13.03 4.37
N THR A 196 10.01 13.54 5.02
CA THR A 196 8.62 13.40 4.54
C THR A 196 8.26 14.33 3.39
N ARG A 197 9.07 15.36 3.12
CA ARG A 197 8.73 16.47 2.21
C ARG A 197 8.38 16.01 0.80
N PHE A 198 9.05 14.99 0.25
CA PHE A 198 8.73 14.46 -1.08
C PHE A 198 7.26 14.01 -1.16
N ALA A 199 6.81 13.19 -0.23
CA ALA A 199 5.41 12.77 -0.16
C ALA A 199 4.46 13.94 0.13
N CYS A 200 4.85 14.85 1.02
CA CYS A 200 4.04 16.04 1.35
C CYS A 200 3.82 16.93 0.14
N GLU A 201 4.83 17.16 -0.70
CA GLU A 201 4.71 17.96 -1.92
C GLU A 201 3.78 17.29 -2.95
N ILE A 202 3.90 15.97 -3.14
CA ILE A 202 2.97 15.21 -3.98
C ILE A 202 1.53 15.44 -3.50
N ILE A 203 1.26 15.23 -2.21
CA ILE A 203 -0.08 15.35 -1.63
C ILE A 203 -0.61 16.78 -1.74
N ARG A 204 0.17 17.79 -1.34
CA ARG A 204 -0.24 19.22 -1.39
C ARG A 204 -0.56 19.67 -2.80
N ARG A 205 0.26 19.28 -3.79
CA ARG A 205 0.04 19.66 -5.20
C ARG A 205 -1.16 18.91 -5.78
N ALA A 206 -1.30 17.61 -5.48
CA ALA A 206 -2.47 16.86 -5.85
C ALA A 206 -3.75 17.50 -5.27
N ARG A 207 -3.78 17.83 -3.97
CA ARG A 207 -4.92 18.50 -3.30
C ARG A 207 -5.34 19.80 -3.99
N LYS A 208 -4.40 20.60 -4.48
CA LYS A 208 -4.72 21.83 -5.24
C LYS A 208 -5.48 21.55 -6.54
N LYS A 209 -5.32 20.37 -7.12
CA LYS A 209 -5.94 19.95 -8.38
C LYS A 209 -7.23 19.14 -8.17
N ILE A 210 -7.20 18.17 -7.26
CA ILE A 210 -8.32 17.23 -7.06
C ILE A 210 -9.30 17.69 -5.96
N GLY A 211 -8.94 18.70 -5.15
CA GLY A 211 -9.74 19.14 -3.99
C GLY A 211 -9.54 18.23 -2.78
N ARG A 212 -10.39 18.45 -1.75
CA ARG A 212 -10.29 17.72 -0.49
C ARG A 212 -11.21 16.48 -0.42
N ASP A 213 -12.16 16.35 -1.32
CA ASP A 213 -13.22 15.34 -1.24
C ASP A 213 -12.81 13.97 -1.78
N PHE A 214 -11.66 13.88 -2.47
CA PHE A 214 -11.12 12.64 -3.01
C PHE A 214 -10.08 12.06 -2.03
N PRO A 215 -10.31 10.86 -1.45
CA PRO A 215 -9.42 10.28 -0.46
C PRO A 215 -8.00 10.02 -0.97
N ILE A 216 -7.01 10.41 -0.17
CA ILE A 216 -5.61 10.04 -0.35
C ILE A 216 -5.16 9.22 0.86
N ALA A 217 -4.83 7.96 0.62
CA ALA A 217 -4.18 7.07 1.57
C ALA A 217 -2.67 7.11 1.39
N ILE A 218 -1.92 6.86 2.45
CA ILE A 218 -0.49 6.55 2.37
C ILE A 218 -0.16 5.29 3.12
N ARG A 219 0.46 4.33 2.43
CA ARG A 219 1.01 3.13 3.06
C ARG A 219 2.45 3.37 3.44
N PHE A 220 2.81 3.04 4.69
CA PHE A 220 4.18 3.14 5.18
C PHE A 220 4.54 1.93 6.06
N SER A 221 5.83 1.69 6.26
CA SER A 221 6.35 0.62 7.11
C SER A 221 7.59 1.07 7.84
N GLN A 222 7.83 0.51 9.02
CA GLN A 222 9.16 0.63 9.65
C GLN A 222 10.19 -0.17 8.86
N TRP A 223 9.95 -1.47 8.68
CA TRP A 223 10.83 -2.40 7.98
C TRP A 223 10.95 -2.14 6.47
N LYS A 224 12.06 -2.54 5.88
CA LYS A 224 12.35 -2.47 4.44
C LYS A 224 12.68 -3.87 3.91
N GLN A 225 12.43 -4.12 2.60
CA GLN A 225 12.87 -5.37 1.97
C GLN A 225 14.40 -5.53 1.97
N GLN A 226 15.09 -4.42 1.94
CA GLN A 226 16.56 -4.37 2.00
C GLN A 226 17.10 -4.58 3.42
N ASP A 227 16.28 -4.31 4.45
CA ASP A 227 16.65 -4.41 5.86
C ASP A 227 15.38 -4.54 6.72
N TYR A 228 15.11 -5.74 7.20
CA TYR A 228 13.92 -6.02 8.01
C TYR A 228 13.96 -5.43 9.43
N GLU A 229 15.14 -5.01 9.89
CA GLU A 229 15.32 -4.37 11.20
C GLU A 229 15.35 -2.83 11.10
N ALA A 230 15.29 -2.30 9.88
CA ALA A 230 15.23 -0.86 9.65
C ALA A 230 14.01 -0.23 10.31
N LYS A 231 14.20 1.00 10.78
CA LYS A 231 13.13 1.83 11.34
C LYS A 231 13.18 3.24 10.76
N ILE A 232 12.01 3.84 10.57
CA ILE A 232 11.85 5.28 10.29
C ILE A 232 11.89 6.04 11.62
N ALA A 233 11.21 5.50 12.64
CA ALA A 233 11.06 6.08 13.96
C ALA A 233 11.32 5.04 15.05
N HIS A 234 12.16 5.39 16.03
CA HIS A 234 12.53 4.52 17.15
C HIS A 234 11.71 4.80 18.42
N THR A 235 11.04 5.94 18.47
CA THR A 235 10.18 6.36 19.58
C THR A 235 8.83 6.90 19.11
N PRO A 236 7.81 6.96 19.98
CA PRO A 236 6.55 7.60 19.64
C PRO A 236 6.69 9.07 19.21
N GLU A 237 7.63 9.81 19.79
CA GLU A 237 7.89 11.22 19.46
C GLU A 237 8.51 11.37 18.07
N GLU A 238 9.38 10.44 17.68
CA GLU A 238 9.90 10.39 16.31
C GLU A 238 8.81 10.00 15.31
N LEU A 239 7.92 9.07 15.67
CA LEU A 239 6.79 8.70 14.84
C LEU A 239 5.82 9.89 14.67
N GLU A 240 5.60 10.71 15.71
CA GLU A 240 4.83 11.95 15.61
C GLU A 240 5.47 12.93 14.60
N LYS A 241 6.78 13.17 14.69
CA LYS A 241 7.51 14.02 13.75
C LYS A 241 7.41 13.52 12.31
N PHE A 242 7.30 12.21 12.11
CA PHE A 242 7.09 11.60 10.79
C PHE A 242 5.64 11.78 10.29
N LEU A 243 4.64 11.54 11.13
CA LEU A 243 3.23 11.50 10.73
C LEU A 243 2.63 12.90 10.53
N MET A 244 2.93 13.85 11.43
CA MET A 244 2.24 15.14 11.45
C MET A 244 2.44 15.97 10.17
N PRO A 245 3.61 16.05 9.52
CA PRO A 245 3.74 16.70 8.23
C PRO A 245 2.86 16.11 7.13
N LEU A 246 2.64 14.78 7.15
CA LEU A 246 1.75 14.08 6.20
C LEU A 246 0.28 14.39 6.46
N VAL A 247 -0.12 14.47 7.73
CA VAL A 247 -1.47 14.93 8.14
C VAL A 247 -1.72 16.35 7.62
N GLU A 248 -0.79 17.27 7.87
CA GLU A 248 -0.86 18.66 7.42
C GLU A 248 -0.86 18.78 5.88
N ALA A 249 -0.19 17.88 5.18
CA ALA A 249 -0.21 17.82 3.73
C ALA A 249 -1.58 17.41 3.18
N GLY A 250 -2.39 16.68 3.95
CA GLY A 250 -3.75 16.32 3.60
C GLY A 250 -3.95 14.84 3.32
N VAL A 251 -3.22 13.94 4.01
CA VAL A 251 -3.55 12.51 4.08
C VAL A 251 -4.90 12.34 4.77
N ASP A 252 -5.74 11.42 4.27
CA ASP A 252 -7.04 11.10 4.88
C ASP A 252 -7.00 9.79 5.67
N VAL A 253 -6.12 8.86 5.29
CA VAL A 253 -6.00 7.55 5.94
C VAL A 253 -4.57 7.03 5.87
N PHE A 254 -4.09 6.48 6.97
CA PHE A 254 -2.81 5.79 7.03
C PHE A 254 -3.00 4.28 6.90
N HIS A 255 -2.15 3.62 6.10
CA HIS A 255 -2.09 2.17 5.99
C HIS A 255 -0.75 1.71 6.57
N ALA A 256 -0.76 1.33 7.85
CA ALA A 256 0.44 0.92 8.57
C ALA A 256 0.77 -0.54 8.26
N SER A 257 1.88 -0.76 7.55
CA SER A 257 2.29 -2.08 7.09
C SER A 257 3.16 -2.79 8.13
N ASN A 258 2.52 -3.58 9.00
CA ASN A 258 3.19 -4.52 9.89
C ASN A 258 3.54 -5.83 9.14
N ARG A 259 4.51 -6.59 9.66
CA ARG A 259 4.68 -8.00 9.27
C ARG A 259 3.66 -8.87 9.98
N ARG A 260 3.44 -8.61 11.27
CA ARG A 260 2.47 -9.26 12.13
C ARG A 260 1.70 -8.22 12.91
N TYR A 261 0.38 -8.18 12.80
CA TYR A 261 -0.47 -7.15 13.43
C TYR A 261 -0.47 -7.19 14.96
N TRP A 262 -0.10 -8.33 15.56
CA TRP A 262 -0.08 -8.51 17.02
C TRP A 262 1.23 -8.08 17.69
N GLU A 263 2.28 -7.78 16.92
CA GLU A 263 3.56 -7.34 17.47
C GLU A 263 3.49 -5.88 17.92
N PRO A 264 3.91 -5.57 19.18
CA PRO A 264 4.02 -4.20 19.65
C PRO A 264 5.09 -3.43 18.85
N GLU A 265 4.86 -2.12 18.62
CA GLU A 265 5.85 -1.30 17.92
C GLU A 265 6.91 -0.75 18.87
N PHE A 266 6.52 -0.25 20.03
CA PHE A 266 7.44 0.35 21.00
C PHE A 266 7.39 -0.35 22.34
N GLU A 267 8.53 -0.40 23.04
CA GLU A 267 8.66 -0.99 24.36
C GLU A 267 7.69 -0.32 25.37
N GLY A 268 7.14 -1.10 26.28
CA GLY A 268 6.19 -0.61 27.29
C GLY A 268 4.76 -0.36 26.80
N SER A 269 4.44 -0.74 25.57
CA SER A 269 3.09 -0.63 24.99
C SER A 269 2.71 -1.90 24.23
N ASN A 270 1.41 -2.23 24.22
CA ASN A 270 0.88 -3.32 23.40
C ASN A 270 0.40 -2.84 22.02
N LEU A 271 0.43 -1.53 21.75
CA LEU A 271 -0.01 -1.00 20.45
C LEU A 271 1.00 -1.36 19.36
N ASN A 272 0.47 -1.86 18.25
CA ASN A 272 1.25 -2.04 17.03
C ASN A 272 1.45 -0.70 16.31
N LEU A 273 2.13 -0.69 15.15
CA LEU A 273 2.37 0.52 14.36
C LEU A 273 1.07 1.24 14.00
N ALA A 274 -0.01 0.51 13.64
CA ALA A 274 -1.30 1.11 13.30
C ALA A 274 -1.96 1.78 14.53
N GLY A 275 -1.91 1.13 15.69
CA GLY A 275 -2.44 1.69 16.92
C GLY A 275 -1.74 2.97 17.34
N TRP A 276 -0.42 3.01 17.24
CA TRP A 276 0.34 4.23 17.47
C TRP A 276 0.05 5.31 16.45
N THR A 277 -0.07 4.93 15.16
CA THR A 277 -0.40 5.87 14.08
C THR A 277 -1.75 6.54 14.32
N LYS A 278 -2.78 5.77 14.64
CA LYS A 278 -4.11 6.32 14.98
C LYS A 278 -4.06 7.23 16.20
N LYS A 279 -3.40 6.80 17.25
CA LYS A 279 -3.26 7.57 18.51
C LYS A 279 -2.60 8.93 18.28
N ILE A 280 -1.58 8.99 17.43
CA ILE A 280 -0.82 10.21 17.13
C ILE A 280 -1.54 11.09 16.12
N SER A 281 -1.95 10.52 15.00
CA SER A 281 -2.51 11.29 13.88
C SER A 281 -3.96 11.71 14.06
N GLY A 282 -4.73 10.93 14.84
CA GLY A 282 -6.18 11.09 14.96
C GLY A 282 -6.96 10.73 13.67
N LEU A 283 -6.28 10.23 12.63
CA LEU A 283 -6.91 9.86 11.36
C LEU A 283 -7.28 8.38 11.30
N PRO A 284 -8.25 8.01 10.45
CA PRO A 284 -8.53 6.62 10.15
C PRO A 284 -7.26 5.86 9.79
N THR A 285 -7.10 4.68 10.37
CA THR A 285 -5.88 3.88 10.18
C THR A 285 -6.21 2.44 9.86
N ILE A 286 -5.55 1.90 8.84
CA ILE A 286 -5.64 0.52 8.39
C ILE A 286 -4.43 -0.24 8.96
N THR A 287 -4.67 -1.35 9.66
CA THR A 287 -3.62 -2.31 10.03
C THR A 287 -3.53 -3.43 8.99
N VAL A 288 -2.36 -4.00 8.80
CA VAL A 288 -2.11 -5.19 7.96
C VAL A 288 -0.96 -6.00 8.55
N GLY A 289 -0.91 -7.29 8.25
CA GLY A 289 0.18 -8.19 8.62
C GLY A 289 -0.33 -9.52 9.14
N SER A 290 -0.21 -10.57 8.34
CA SER A 290 -0.58 -11.96 8.68
C SER A 290 -2.02 -12.16 9.17
N VAL A 291 -2.96 -11.33 8.70
CA VAL A 291 -4.38 -11.42 9.06
C VAL A 291 -4.96 -12.75 8.60
N GLY A 292 -5.52 -13.51 9.54
CA GLY A 292 -6.08 -14.85 9.28
C GLY A 292 -5.05 -15.95 8.99
N LEU A 293 -3.75 -15.69 9.21
CA LEU A 293 -2.64 -16.61 8.91
C LEU A 293 -1.67 -16.72 10.08
N LYS A 294 -1.09 -17.92 10.28
CA LYS A 294 -0.14 -18.21 11.37
C LYS A 294 1.26 -17.64 11.15
N SER A 295 1.69 -17.43 9.89
CA SER A 295 3.03 -16.92 9.56
C SER A 295 3.00 -15.69 8.68
N ASP A 296 4.09 -14.91 8.71
CA ASP A 296 4.27 -13.77 7.82
C ASP A 296 4.70 -14.22 6.40
N PHE A 297 4.91 -13.25 5.50
CA PHE A 297 5.24 -13.54 4.10
C PHE A 297 6.70 -13.97 3.89
N ILE A 298 7.57 -13.83 4.89
CA ILE A 298 8.99 -14.20 4.77
C ILE A 298 9.11 -15.71 4.57
N GLY A 299 8.23 -16.51 5.18
CA GLY A 299 8.19 -17.95 4.99
C GLY A 299 8.07 -18.36 3.52
N LEU A 300 7.31 -17.60 2.70
CA LEU A 300 7.21 -17.87 1.26
C LEU A 300 8.57 -17.71 0.54
N TYR A 301 9.35 -16.70 0.92
CA TYR A 301 10.70 -16.52 0.37
C TYR A 301 11.69 -17.59 0.88
N ALA A 302 11.38 -18.21 2.03
CA ALA A 302 12.12 -19.32 2.58
C ALA A 302 11.66 -20.70 2.03
N GLY A 303 10.66 -20.72 1.12
CA GLY A 303 10.17 -21.94 0.47
C GLY A 303 8.98 -22.60 1.17
N GLU A 304 8.26 -21.91 2.04
CA GLU A 304 6.98 -22.39 2.57
C GLU A 304 5.90 -22.39 1.46
N ASP A 305 5.38 -23.55 1.11
CA ASP A 305 4.37 -23.69 0.05
C ASP A 305 2.94 -23.42 0.54
N ALA A 306 2.68 -23.51 1.84
CA ALA A 306 1.38 -23.31 2.44
C ALA A 306 1.47 -22.64 3.81
N VAL A 307 0.44 -21.87 4.15
CA VAL A 307 0.31 -21.21 5.46
C VAL A 307 -1.03 -21.56 6.06
N GLU A 308 -1.01 -22.12 7.28
CA GLU A 308 -2.22 -22.44 8.03
C GLU A 308 -3.03 -21.19 8.37
N SER A 309 -4.36 -21.32 8.32
CA SER A 309 -5.28 -20.30 8.80
C SER A 309 -5.13 -20.08 10.31
N ALA A 310 -5.30 -18.84 10.76
CA ALA A 310 -5.29 -18.45 12.16
C ALA A 310 -6.62 -17.82 12.57
N PRO A 311 -7.06 -17.97 13.84
CA PRO A 311 -8.17 -17.22 14.39
C PRO A 311 -7.95 -15.71 14.30
N ILE A 312 -9.04 -14.96 14.19
CA ILE A 312 -8.99 -13.49 14.11
C ILE A 312 -9.60 -12.81 15.35
N ASP A 313 -9.84 -13.56 16.41
CA ASP A 313 -10.49 -13.02 17.64
C ASP A 313 -9.65 -11.90 18.28
N GLU A 314 -8.33 -12.06 18.34
CA GLU A 314 -7.45 -11.01 18.84
C GLU A 314 -7.53 -9.74 17.98
N LEU A 315 -7.54 -9.90 16.65
CA LEU A 315 -7.70 -8.77 15.73
C LEU A 315 -9.02 -8.03 15.96
N ILE A 316 -10.11 -8.77 16.16
CA ILE A 316 -11.43 -8.21 16.44
C ILE A 316 -11.43 -7.48 17.79
N ASN A 317 -10.82 -8.07 18.83
CA ASN A 317 -10.70 -7.42 20.14
C ASN A 317 -9.94 -6.10 20.07
N ARG A 318 -8.85 -6.03 19.31
CA ARG A 318 -8.08 -4.80 19.08
C ARG A 318 -8.88 -3.75 18.30
N LEU A 319 -9.64 -4.18 17.28
CA LEU A 319 -10.54 -3.30 16.54
C LEU A 319 -11.68 -2.77 17.44
N ASP A 320 -12.24 -3.63 18.31
CA ASP A 320 -13.27 -3.25 19.29
C ASP A 320 -12.72 -2.30 20.36
N ALA A 321 -11.44 -2.40 20.70
CA ALA A 321 -10.71 -1.47 21.55
C ALA A 321 -10.30 -0.17 20.82
N GLU A 322 -10.71 -0.01 19.55
CA GLU A 322 -10.42 1.16 18.73
C GLU A 322 -8.91 1.45 18.51
N GLU A 323 -8.06 0.42 18.60
CA GLU A 323 -6.62 0.59 18.33
C GLU A 323 -6.35 1.05 16.89
N PHE A 324 -7.16 0.59 15.93
CA PHE A 324 -7.17 0.99 14.52
C PHE A 324 -8.60 0.96 13.99
N ASP A 325 -8.83 1.41 12.76
CA ASP A 325 -10.19 1.56 12.20
C ASP A 325 -10.56 0.52 11.16
N MET A 326 -9.57 0.02 10.43
CA MET A 326 -9.74 -0.96 9.36
C MET A 326 -8.62 -1.98 9.37
N VAL A 327 -8.89 -3.08 8.69
CA VAL A 327 -7.97 -4.22 8.55
C VAL A 327 -7.78 -4.54 7.06
N ALA A 328 -6.52 -4.60 6.62
CA ALA A 328 -6.21 -5.07 5.27
C ALA A 328 -5.82 -6.56 5.28
N VAL A 329 -6.42 -7.33 4.39
CA VAL A 329 -6.22 -8.77 4.25
C VAL A 329 -5.50 -9.04 2.93
N GLY A 330 -4.40 -9.75 2.99
CA GLY A 330 -3.58 -10.09 1.82
C GLY A 330 -3.78 -11.53 1.38
N ARG A 331 -2.82 -12.40 1.68
CA ARG A 331 -2.73 -13.79 1.20
C ARG A 331 -3.99 -14.63 1.40
N ALA A 332 -4.72 -14.43 2.49
CA ALA A 332 -5.99 -15.13 2.71
C ALA A 332 -7.03 -14.81 1.62
N LEU A 333 -7.03 -13.58 1.08
CA LEU A 333 -7.89 -13.21 -0.06
C LEU A 333 -7.33 -13.67 -1.42
N LEU A 334 -6.08 -14.09 -1.52
CA LEU A 334 -5.57 -14.75 -2.74
C LEU A 334 -6.17 -16.13 -2.92
N SER A 335 -6.19 -16.92 -1.84
CA SER A 335 -6.73 -18.27 -1.84
C SER A 335 -8.25 -18.32 -1.80
N ASP A 336 -8.88 -17.38 -1.07
CA ASP A 336 -10.32 -17.39 -0.84
C ASP A 336 -10.95 -16.02 -1.10
N PRO A 337 -11.50 -15.78 -2.30
CA PRO A 337 -12.21 -14.55 -2.63
C PRO A 337 -13.43 -14.28 -1.74
N GLU A 338 -14.04 -15.31 -1.16
CA GLU A 338 -15.19 -15.21 -0.27
C GLU A 338 -14.81 -15.17 1.22
N TRP A 339 -13.53 -15.01 1.55
CA TRP A 339 -13.03 -14.98 2.93
C TRP A 339 -13.85 -14.06 3.83
N VAL A 340 -14.18 -12.84 3.38
CA VAL A 340 -14.94 -11.84 4.17
C VAL A 340 -16.35 -12.35 4.47
N LYS A 341 -17.04 -12.87 3.46
CA LYS A 341 -18.38 -13.46 3.58
C LYS A 341 -18.39 -14.65 4.54
N LYS A 342 -17.41 -15.56 4.40
CA LYS A 342 -17.24 -16.73 5.30
C LYS A 342 -16.98 -16.31 6.74
N VAL A 343 -16.14 -15.29 6.96
CA VAL A 343 -15.90 -14.72 8.31
C VAL A 343 -17.17 -14.10 8.88
N ARG A 344 -17.96 -13.37 8.07
CA ARG A 344 -19.22 -12.78 8.51
C ARG A 344 -20.23 -13.83 8.91
N GLU A 345 -20.30 -14.93 8.18
CA GLU A 345 -21.21 -16.06 8.40
C GLU A 345 -20.68 -17.10 9.39
N GLU A 346 -19.51 -16.87 9.96
CA GLU A 346 -18.82 -17.76 10.93
C GLU A 346 -18.50 -19.15 10.35
N ARG A 347 -18.35 -19.26 9.02
CA ARG A 347 -17.99 -20.49 8.28
C ARG A 347 -16.48 -20.64 8.17
N TYR A 348 -15.77 -20.63 9.30
CA TYR A 348 -14.31 -20.64 9.36
C TYR A 348 -13.67 -21.94 8.83
N ASP A 349 -14.37 -23.05 8.95
CA ASP A 349 -13.99 -24.37 8.44
C ASP A 349 -14.04 -24.48 6.92
N GLU A 350 -14.75 -23.57 6.26
CA GLU A 350 -14.82 -23.48 4.80
C GLU A 350 -13.76 -22.54 4.19
N ILE A 351 -12.99 -21.83 5.01
CA ILE A 351 -11.94 -20.93 4.52
C ILE A 351 -10.82 -21.74 3.87
N ILE A 352 -10.50 -21.41 2.63
CA ILE A 352 -9.42 -22.06 1.87
C ILE A 352 -8.07 -21.57 2.39
N PRO A 353 -7.21 -22.44 2.94
CA PRO A 353 -5.87 -22.09 3.39
C PRO A 353 -5.03 -21.50 2.25
N PHE A 354 -4.07 -20.65 2.57
CA PHE A 354 -3.18 -20.09 1.57
C PHE A 354 -2.12 -21.12 1.15
N GLU A 355 -1.98 -21.28 -0.18
CA GLU A 355 -0.87 -22.01 -0.82
C GLU A 355 -0.18 -21.10 -1.85
N SER A 356 1.12 -21.30 -2.08
CA SER A 356 1.94 -20.47 -2.99
C SER A 356 1.40 -20.42 -4.43
N LYS A 357 0.73 -21.48 -4.89
CA LYS A 357 0.08 -21.54 -6.21
C LYS A 357 -0.92 -20.43 -6.45
N PHE A 358 -1.63 -19.96 -5.39
CA PHE A 358 -2.59 -18.86 -5.48
C PHE A 358 -1.92 -17.51 -5.74
N ALA A 359 -0.63 -17.37 -5.39
CA ALA A 359 0.13 -16.17 -5.68
C ALA A 359 0.56 -16.08 -7.16
N GLN A 360 0.54 -17.19 -7.89
CA GLN A 360 1.04 -17.27 -9.28
C GLN A 360 -0.03 -17.04 -10.35
N SER A 361 -1.29 -16.85 -9.95
CA SER A 361 -2.42 -16.72 -10.88
C SER A 361 -3.44 -15.69 -10.36
N VAL A 362 -4.26 -15.16 -11.26
CA VAL A 362 -5.45 -14.33 -10.95
C VAL A 362 -6.77 -15.11 -11.10
N TYR A 363 -6.72 -16.39 -11.37
CA TYR A 363 -7.90 -17.21 -11.59
C TYR A 363 -8.56 -17.73 -10.31
N TYR A 364 -7.91 -17.60 -9.16
CA TYR A 364 -8.42 -18.03 -7.86
C TYR A 364 -9.10 -16.91 -7.07
#